data_3b94d87e71cf06bbff9679a56631cde2
#
_entry.id   3b94d87e71cf06bbff9679a56631cde2
#
_cell.length_a   1.000
_cell.length_b   1.000
_cell.length_c   1.000
_cell.angle_alpha   90.00
_cell.angle_beta   90.00
_cell.angle_gamma   90.00
#
_symmetry.space_group_name_H-M   'P 1'
#
loop_
_entity.id
_entity.type
_entity.pdbx_description
1 polymer ?
#
loop_
_entity_poly.entity_id
_entity_poly.type
_entity_poly.pdbx_seq_one_letter_code
_entity_poly.pdbx_strand_id
1 'polypeptide(L)'
;MFIDTHAHIPLDIKESFVNNAIKNNVKVIVNQSEDLKTSYDSVDLANTFNEVFACVGVHPENVKEFKESDLPKFRELLMNKKVVAVGEIGLDYYYGKEDKDLQIKVFREFLKLAEMYDKPVVIHSRDAVMDTINILKEYNVKGIIHCFSGSLEVANIYIKMGFYLGIGGVLTFKNSKLYEVVKNISIDNIVLETDSPFLSPEPYRGKPNESKNIPIIGECLSKHLGISLEEVMNKTTSNAKNIYKL
;
A
#
# COMPACT_ATOMS: atom_id res chain seq x y z
N MET A 1 9.02 -10.90 -12.96
CA MET A 1 9.38 -9.68 -12.22
C MET A 1 8.43 -9.49 -11.08
N PHE A 2 8.85 -8.85 -10.00
CA PHE A 2 8.00 -8.44 -8.90
C PHE A 2 7.61 -6.97 -8.98
N ILE A 3 6.54 -6.60 -8.28
CA ILE A 3 6.11 -5.22 -7.99
C ILE A 3 6.04 -5.06 -6.47
N ASP A 4 6.62 -3.98 -5.95
CA ASP A 4 6.39 -3.52 -4.59
C ASP A 4 5.24 -2.51 -4.61
N THR A 5 4.07 -2.90 -4.09
CA THR A 5 2.87 -2.07 -4.17
C THR A 5 2.79 -0.99 -3.11
N HIS A 6 3.71 -0.99 -2.12
CA HIS A 6 3.72 -0.01 -1.04
C HIS A 6 5.13 0.13 -0.43
N ALA A 7 5.75 1.26 -0.67
CA ALA A 7 7.05 1.63 -0.13
C ALA A 7 7.12 3.14 0.14
N HIS A 8 7.92 3.55 1.11
CA HIS A 8 8.34 4.94 1.32
C HIS A 8 9.84 5.03 1.01
N ILE A 9 10.18 5.56 -0.16
CA ILE A 9 11.57 5.63 -0.64
C ILE A 9 12.28 6.79 0.07
N PRO A 10 13.35 6.52 0.87
CA PRO A 10 14.12 7.59 1.49
C PRO A 10 14.87 8.41 0.44
N LEU A 11 14.72 9.74 0.48
CA LEU A 11 15.25 10.65 -0.56
C LEU A 11 16.78 10.66 -0.63
N ASP A 12 17.44 10.47 0.52
CA ASP A 12 18.91 10.46 0.66
C ASP A 12 19.59 9.25 0.04
N ILE A 13 18.86 8.14 -0.13
CA ILE A 13 19.39 6.89 -0.70
C ILE A 13 18.60 6.42 -1.94
N LYS A 14 17.78 7.26 -2.54
CA LYS A 14 16.82 6.90 -3.59
C LYS A 14 17.44 6.13 -4.76
N GLU A 15 18.63 6.54 -5.26
CA GLU A 15 19.31 5.86 -6.36
C GLU A 15 19.71 4.43 -5.99
N SER A 16 20.31 4.25 -4.80
CA SER A 16 20.71 2.93 -4.32
C SER A 16 19.49 2.05 -4.01
N PHE A 17 18.43 2.62 -3.45
CA PHE A 17 17.19 1.93 -3.14
C PHE A 17 16.54 1.34 -4.42
N VAL A 18 16.32 2.16 -5.45
CA VAL A 18 15.76 1.73 -6.73
C VAL A 18 16.67 0.73 -7.44
N ASN A 19 17.98 0.99 -7.49
CA ASN A 19 18.94 0.07 -8.10
C ASN A 19 18.99 -1.30 -7.39
N ASN A 20 18.89 -1.32 -6.06
CA ASN A 20 18.82 -2.56 -5.29
C ASN A 20 17.55 -3.36 -5.60
N ALA A 21 16.41 -2.69 -5.74
CA ALA A 21 15.15 -3.32 -6.14
C ALA A 21 15.26 -3.97 -7.52
N ILE A 22 15.78 -3.23 -8.51
CA ILE A 22 15.96 -3.72 -9.89
C ILE A 22 16.85 -4.96 -9.94
N LYS A 23 17.99 -4.96 -9.20
CA LYS A 23 18.91 -6.09 -9.11
C LYS A 23 18.26 -7.35 -8.50
N ASN A 24 17.27 -7.16 -7.65
CA ASN A 24 16.52 -8.25 -7.02
C ASN A 24 15.17 -8.55 -7.71
N ASN A 25 15.08 -8.25 -9.02
CA ASN A 25 13.92 -8.54 -9.87
C ASN A 25 12.62 -7.82 -9.46
N VAL A 26 12.70 -6.74 -8.67
CA VAL A 26 11.58 -5.81 -8.42
C VAL A 26 11.69 -4.69 -9.44
N LYS A 27 10.75 -4.61 -10.38
CA LYS A 27 10.82 -3.72 -11.55
C LYS A 27 9.83 -2.56 -11.48
N VAL A 28 8.96 -2.57 -10.49
CA VAL A 28 8.03 -1.47 -10.21
C VAL A 28 7.96 -1.29 -8.70
N ILE A 29 7.99 -0.02 -8.27
CA ILE A 29 7.80 0.40 -6.88
C ILE A 29 6.71 1.48 -6.89
N VAL A 30 5.70 1.31 -6.05
CA VAL A 30 4.67 2.33 -5.85
C VAL A 30 4.98 3.05 -4.55
N ASN A 31 5.48 4.29 -4.69
CA ASN A 31 5.88 5.12 -3.57
C ASN A 31 4.67 5.81 -2.94
N GLN A 32 4.50 5.65 -1.65
CA GLN A 32 3.41 6.24 -0.88
C GLN A 32 3.77 7.63 -0.39
N SER A 33 2.75 8.42 -0.07
CA SER A 33 2.90 9.71 0.57
C SER A 33 2.00 9.81 1.81
N GLU A 34 2.39 10.68 2.72
CA GLU A 34 1.76 10.84 4.04
C GLU A 34 1.12 12.23 4.22
N ASP A 35 1.52 13.19 3.39
CA ASP A 35 1.07 14.59 3.41
C ASP A 35 1.26 15.25 2.03
N LEU A 36 1.00 16.56 1.95
CA LEU A 36 1.17 17.29 0.70
C LEU A 36 2.63 17.37 0.25
N LYS A 37 3.56 17.56 1.20
CA LYS A 37 4.99 17.66 0.89
C LYS A 37 5.51 16.33 0.33
N THR A 38 5.27 15.24 1.02
CA THR A 38 5.67 13.90 0.59
C THR A 38 4.95 13.46 -0.68
N SER A 39 3.74 14.01 -0.96
CA SER A 39 3.05 13.82 -2.24
C SER A 39 3.81 14.46 -3.42
N TYR A 40 4.35 15.67 -3.25
CA TYR A 40 5.25 16.27 -4.25
C TYR A 40 6.53 15.47 -4.40
N ASP A 41 7.17 15.10 -3.29
CA ASP A 41 8.41 14.29 -3.29
C ASP A 41 8.17 12.93 -4.01
N SER A 42 7.02 12.29 -3.81
CA SER A 42 6.64 11.04 -4.45
C SER A 42 6.48 11.20 -5.98
N VAL A 43 5.85 12.28 -6.41
CA VAL A 43 5.70 12.59 -7.85
C VAL A 43 7.05 12.90 -8.50
N ASP A 44 7.93 13.63 -7.82
CA ASP A 44 9.28 13.92 -8.32
C ASP A 44 10.13 12.64 -8.43
N LEU A 45 10.04 11.72 -7.47
CA LEU A 45 10.66 10.39 -7.56
C LEU A 45 10.12 9.61 -8.77
N ALA A 46 8.81 9.59 -8.96
CA ALA A 46 8.19 8.88 -10.06
C ALA A 46 8.55 9.48 -11.43
N ASN A 47 8.73 10.79 -11.52
CA ASN A 47 9.21 11.46 -12.74
C ASN A 47 10.71 11.22 -12.99
N THR A 48 11.50 10.95 -11.94
CA THR A 48 12.94 10.71 -12.02
C THR A 48 13.27 9.27 -12.42
N PHE A 49 12.52 8.28 -11.88
CA PHE A 49 12.80 6.86 -12.10
C PHE A 49 11.65 6.20 -12.88
N ASN A 50 11.98 5.50 -13.96
CA ASN A 50 10.98 4.79 -14.77
C ASN A 50 10.23 3.71 -13.98
N GLU A 51 10.90 3.08 -13.04
CA GLU A 51 10.41 1.99 -12.20
C GLU A 51 9.50 2.48 -11.07
N VAL A 52 9.50 3.79 -10.77
CA VAL A 52 8.73 4.37 -9.67
C VAL A 52 7.42 4.96 -10.17
N PHE A 53 6.36 4.68 -9.45
CA PHE A 53 5.05 5.32 -9.55
C PHE A 53 4.69 5.93 -8.19
N ALA A 54 3.79 6.89 -8.19
CA ALA A 54 3.43 7.64 -7.00
C ALA A 54 1.98 7.38 -6.55
N CYS A 55 1.77 7.37 -5.25
CA CYS A 55 0.49 7.64 -4.63
C CYS A 55 0.51 9.03 -3.99
N VAL A 56 -0.62 9.69 -3.92
CA VAL A 56 -0.77 11.00 -3.28
C VAL A 56 -1.95 10.97 -2.30
N GLY A 57 -1.71 11.43 -1.07
CA GLY A 57 -2.72 11.35 -0.01
C GLY A 57 -2.26 11.98 1.29
N VAL A 58 -3.10 11.86 2.33
CA VAL A 58 -2.79 12.27 3.70
C VAL A 58 -3.03 11.10 4.63
N HIS A 59 -1.93 10.65 5.24
CA HIS A 59 -1.94 9.59 6.24
C HIS A 59 -2.73 10.01 7.48
N PRO A 60 -3.46 9.11 8.15
CA PRO A 60 -4.26 9.46 9.33
C PRO A 60 -3.47 10.12 10.47
N GLU A 61 -2.17 9.86 10.60
CA GLU A 61 -1.32 10.53 11.59
C GLU A 61 -1.03 12.00 11.27
N ASN A 62 -1.17 12.42 9.99
CA ASN A 62 -0.84 13.77 9.52
C ASN A 62 -2.08 14.65 9.25
N VAL A 63 -3.27 14.20 9.67
CA VAL A 63 -4.53 14.93 9.39
C VAL A 63 -4.60 16.31 10.03
N LYS A 64 -3.86 16.56 11.13
CA LYS A 64 -3.80 17.87 11.79
C LYS A 64 -3.14 18.94 10.93
N GLU A 65 -2.22 18.55 10.06
CA GLU A 65 -1.50 19.45 9.18
C GLU A 65 -2.26 19.72 7.87
N PHE A 66 -3.23 18.87 7.55
CA PHE A 66 -4.04 18.99 6.35
C PHE A 66 -4.96 20.22 6.41
N LYS A 67 -5.01 20.96 5.31
CA LYS A 67 -5.92 22.10 5.11
C LYS A 67 -6.78 21.85 3.87
N GLU A 68 -8.06 22.15 3.95
CA GLU A 68 -8.96 22.04 2.77
C GLU A 68 -8.48 22.89 1.59
N SER A 69 -7.75 23.98 1.84
CA SER A 69 -7.10 24.81 0.82
C SER A 69 -6.01 24.07 0.03
N ASP A 70 -5.57 22.90 0.48
CA ASP A 70 -4.57 22.08 -0.23
C ASP A 70 -5.20 21.11 -1.25
N LEU A 71 -6.54 20.89 -1.18
CA LEU A 71 -7.23 20.01 -2.13
C LEU A 71 -6.98 20.35 -3.61
N PRO A 72 -6.93 21.62 -4.05
CA PRO A 72 -6.58 21.95 -5.44
C PRO A 72 -5.20 21.42 -5.85
N LYS A 73 -4.21 21.44 -4.95
CA LYS A 73 -2.86 20.92 -5.21
C LYS A 73 -2.86 19.39 -5.37
N PHE A 74 -3.59 18.66 -4.52
CA PHE A 74 -3.78 17.21 -4.68
C PHE A 74 -4.48 16.88 -6.00
N ARG A 75 -5.48 17.67 -6.42
CA ARG A 75 -6.13 17.51 -7.73
C ARG A 75 -5.15 17.67 -8.89
N GLU A 76 -4.25 18.63 -8.81
CA GLU A 76 -3.19 18.83 -9.81
C GLU A 76 -2.25 17.62 -9.85
N LEU A 77 -1.78 17.15 -8.70
CA LEU A 77 -0.92 15.96 -8.61
C LEU A 77 -1.59 14.71 -9.18
N LEU A 78 -2.88 14.52 -8.94
CA LEU A 78 -3.65 13.37 -9.47
C LEU A 78 -3.77 13.35 -11.00
N MET A 79 -3.54 14.47 -11.68
CA MET A 79 -3.49 14.54 -13.14
C MET A 79 -2.15 14.04 -13.72
N ASN A 80 -1.12 13.87 -12.91
CA ASN A 80 0.15 13.32 -13.37
C ASN A 80 -0.01 11.83 -13.72
N LYS A 81 0.51 11.43 -14.91
CA LYS A 81 0.39 10.06 -15.42
C LYS A 81 1.10 9.01 -14.54
N LYS A 82 2.11 9.43 -13.78
CA LYS A 82 2.84 8.57 -12.86
C LYS A 82 2.15 8.41 -11.50
N VAL A 83 1.11 9.19 -11.21
CA VAL A 83 0.28 9.02 -10.01
C VAL A 83 -0.78 7.96 -10.31
N VAL A 84 -0.64 6.80 -9.67
CA VAL A 84 -1.44 5.60 -9.96
C VAL A 84 -2.56 5.36 -8.94
N ALA A 85 -2.52 6.00 -7.77
CA ALA A 85 -3.53 5.83 -6.73
C ALA A 85 -3.64 7.07 -5.82
N VAL A 86 -4.75 7.13 -5.08
CA VAL A 86 -4.91 7.99 -3.91
C VAL A 86 -4.47 7.20 -2.68
N GLY A 87 -3.42 7.66 -2.02
CA GLY A 87 -2.85 6.97 -0.84
C GLY A 87 -1.51 7.61 -0.39
N GLU A 88 -1.13 7.35 0.81
CA GLU A 88 -1.78 6.51 1.79
C GLU A 88 -2.86 7.32 2.51
N ILE A 89 -4.05 6.74 2.67
CA ILE A 89 -5.19 7.37 3.35
C ILE A 89 -5.88 6.34 4.25
N GLY A 90 -6.64 6.79 5.22
CA GLY A 90 -7.39 5.84 6.06
C GLY A 90 -7.54 6.28 7.50
N LEU A 91 -7.50 5.31 8.43
CA LEU A 91 -7.75 5.51 9.85
C LEU A 91 -6.70 4.79 10.72
N ASP A 92 -6.15 5.49 11.70
CA ASP A 92 -5.28 4.94 12.74
C ASP A 92 -5.78 5.36 14.13
N TYR A 93 -6.35 4.43 14.88
CA TYR A 93 -6.82 4.69 16.24
C TYR A 93 -5.83 4.22 17.31
N TYR A 94 -4.69 3.67 16.89
CA TYR A 94 -3.62 3.32 17.81
C TYR A 94 -2.84 4.57 18.24
N TYR A 95 -2.45 5.42 17.30
CA TYR A 95 -1.70 6.65 17.57
C TYR A 95 -2.58 7.91 17.62
N GLY A 96 -3.70 7.94 16.93
CA GLY A 96 -4.52 9.15 16.74
C GLY A 96 -5.99 8.99 17.17
N LYS A 97 -6.26 8.26 18.26
CA LYS A 97 -7.64 8.01 18.71
C LYS A 97 -8.42 9.28 19.04
N GLU A 98 -7.77 10.30 19.57
CA GLU A 98 -8.36 11.62 19.87
C GLU A 98 -8.72 12.41 18.62
N ASP A 99 -8.13 12.11 17.47
CA ASP A 99 -8.35 12.78 16.20
C ASP A 99 -9.32 12.03 15.27
N LYS A 100 -10.03 11.03 15.80
CA LYS A 100 -10.92 10.15 15.06
C LYS A 100 -11.83 10.88 14.07
N ASP A 101 -12.55 11.90 14.52
CA ASP A 101 -13.50 12.62 13.68
C ASP A 101 -12.80 13.39 12.55
N LEU A 102 -11.61 13.92 12.83
CA LEU A 102 -10.79 14.58 11.82
C LEU A 102 -10.24 13.59 10.81
N GLN A 103 -9.75 12.43 11.27
CA GLN A 103 -9.31 11.35 10.39
C GLN A 103 -10.44 10.90 9.45
N ILE A 104 -11.65 10.67 9.98
CA ILE A 104 -12.82 10.30 9.18
C ILE A 104 -13.14 11.38 8.15
N LYS A 105 -13.13 12.66 8.55
CA LYS A 105 -13.37 13.77 7.64
C LYS A 105 -12.37 13.80 6.49
N VAL A 106 -11.07 13.74 6.79
CA VAL A 106 -10.01 13.78 5.78
C VAL A 106 -10.06 12.54 4.90
N PHE A 107 -10.24 11.35 5.46
CA PHE A 107 -10.39 10.11 4.72
C PHE A 107 -11.51 10.20 3.67
N ARG A 108 -12.69 10.73 4.07
CA ARG A 108 -13.83 10.95 3.16
C ARG A 108 -13.50 11.92 2.01
N GLU A 109 -12.75 12.99 2.28
CA GLU A 109 -12.34 13.93 1.21
C GLU A 109 -11.44 13.26 0.17
N PHE A 110 -10.49 12.42 0.60
CA PHE A 110 -9.63 11.70 -0.33
C PHE A 110 -10.36 10.56 -1.07
N LEU A 111 -11.34 9.91 -0.46
CA LEU A 111 -12.21 8.95 -1.17
C LEU A 111 -13.03 9.63 -2.28
N LYS A 112 -13.55 10.84 -2.05
CA LYS A 112 -14.21 11.64 -3.10
C LYS A 112 -13.24 11.98 -4.25
N LEU A 113 -11.99 12.31 -3.93
CA LEU A 113 -10.98 12.54 -4.97
C LEU A 113 -10.70 11.27 -5.77
N ALA A 114 -10.59 10.11 -5.11
CA ALA A 114 -10.40 8.84 -5.78
C ALA A 114 -11.54 8.50 -6.76
N GLU A 115 -12.79 8.69 -6.35
CA GLU A 115 -13.95 8.54 -7.25
C GLU A 115 -13.90 9.54 -8.43
N MET A 116 -13.64 10.82 -8.13
CA MET A 116 -13.61 11.89 -9.15
C MET A 116 -12.57 11.64 -10.24
N TYR A 117 -11.41 11.08 -9.90
CA TYR A 117 -10.30 10.85 -10.82
C TYR A 117 -10.18 9.39 -11.30
N ASP A 118 -11.15 8.53 -10.97
CA ASP A 118 -11.13 7.08 -11.26
C ASP A 118 -9.80 6.42 -10.89
N LYS A 119 -9.28 6.77 -9.70
CA LYS A 119 -8.06 6.21 -9.14
C LYS A 119 -8.36 5.19 -8.06
N PRO A 120 -7.62 4.07 -8.01
CA PRO A 120 -7.69 3.17 -6.86
C PRO A 120 -7.16 3.85 -5.60
N VAL A 121 -7.45 3.26 -4.45
CA VAL A 121 -7.01 3.76 -3.15
C VAL A 121 -6.05 2.80 -2.45
N VAL A 122 -5.11 3.34 -1.68
CA VAL A 122 -4.25 2.58 -0.77
C VAL A 122 -4.63 2.94 0.65
N ILE A 123 -5.16 1.95 1.38
CA ILE A 123 -5.85 2.15 2.65
C ILE A 123 -5.00 1.68 3.83
N HIS A 124 -4.73 2.61 4.74
CA HIS A 124 -4.25 2.35 6.08
C HIS A 124 -5.42 2.07 7.03
N SER A 125 -5.34 1.00 7.82
CA SER A 125 -6.37 0.69 8.81
C SER A 125 -5.77 0.03 10.04
N ARG A 126 -5.61 0.78 11.14
CA ARG A 126 -5.07 0.27 12.40
C ARG A 126 -6.01 0.56 13.55
N ASP A 127 -6.43 -0.49 14.26
CA ASP A 127 -7.45 -0.43 15.32
C ASP A 127 -8.78 0.24 14.90
N ALA A 128 -9.04 0.33 13.57
CA ALA A 128 -10.14 1.07 12.96
C ALA A 128 -10.96 0.26 11.93
N VAL A 129 -10.80 -1.06 11.91
CA VAL A 129 -11.32 -1.93 10.84
C VAL A 129 -12.79 -1.71 10.52
N MET A 130 -13.66 -1.64 11.56
CA MET A 130 -15.11 -1.52 11.34
C MET A 130 -15.50 -0.16 10.76
N ASP A 131 -14.89 0.92 11.24
CA ASP A 131 -15.14 2.26 10.70
C ASP A 131 -14.61 2.38 9.27
N THR A 132 -13.43 1.83 8.99
CA THR A 132 -12.86 1.75 7.64
C THR A 132 -13.81 1.03 6.68
N ILE A 133 -14.29 -0.17 7.05
CA ILE A 133 -15.25 -0.94 6.23
C ILE A 133 -16.53 -0.16 6.00
N ASN A 134 -17.10 0.45 7.05
CA ASN A 134 -18.35 1.17 6.94
C ASN A 134 -18.23 2.39 6.02
N ILE A 135 -17.13 3.15 6.14
CA ILE A 135 -16.88 4.31 5.29
C ILE A 135 -16.67 3.88 3.84
N LEU A 136 -15.83 2.86 3.60
CA LEU A 136 -15.56 2.38 2.23
C LEU A 136 -16.83 1.91 1.50
N LYS A 137 -17.82 1.37 2.21
CA LYS A 137 -19.12 0.98 1.60
C LYS A 137 -19.94 2.15 1.04
N GLU A 138 -19.66 3.37 1.46
CA GLU A 138 -20.37 4.57 1.02
C GLU A 138 -19.80 5.11 -0.32
N TYR A 139 -18.67 4.56 -0.81
CA TYR A 139 -17.96 5.02 -2.01
C TYR A 139 -17.77 3.89 -3.02
N ASN A 140 -17.78 4.24 -4.31
CA ASN A 140 -17.52 3.29 -5.39
C ASN A 140 -16.00 3.28 -5.73
N VAL A 141 -15.19 2.84 -4.79
CA VAL A 141 -13.74 2.76 -4.94
C VAL A 141 -13.25 1.32 -4.83
N LYS A 142 -12.13 1.03 -5.45
CA LYS A 142 -11.35 -0.22 -5.32
C LYS A 142 -9.93 0.13 -4.95
N GLY A 143 -9.17 -0.83 -4.45
CA GLY A 143 -7.80 -0.52 -4.07
C GLY A 143 -7.12 -1.65 -3.34
N ILE A 144 -6.21 -1.26 -2.48
CA ILE A 144 -5.40 -2.16 -1.66
C ILE A 144 -5.63 -1.80 -0.19
N ILE A 145 -5.93 -2.80 0.63
CA ILE A 145 -5.78 -2.70 2.08
C ILE A 145 -4.33 -3.03 2.37
N HIS A 146 -3.52 -2.01 2.62
CA HIS A 146 -2.09 -2.19 2.82
C HIS A 146 -1.81 -2.84 4.18
N CYS A 147 -0.65 -3.47 4.31
CA CYS A 147 -0.15 -4.13 5.51
C CYS A 147 -1.20 -5.00 6.22
N PHE A 148 -1.99 -5.75 5.41
CA PHE A 148 -3.10 -6.52 5.95
C PHE A 148 -2.60 -7.55 6.97
N SER A 149 -3.16 -7.49 8.18
CA SER A 149 -2.86 -8.41 9.28
C SER A 149 -4.10 -8.82 10.08
N GLY A 150 -5.28 -8.58 9.51
CA GLY A 150 -6.58 -8.90 10.12
C GLY A 150 -6.96 -10.38 10.07
N SER A 151 -8.18 -10.68 10.52
CA SER A 151 -8.73 -12.05 10.48
C SER A 151 -9.20 -12.46 9.09
N LEU A 152 -9.47 -13.76 8.89
CA LEU A 152 -10.02 -14.29 7.65
C LEU A 152 -11.38 -13.69 7.32
N GLU A 153 -12.22 -13.44 8.32
CA GLU A 153 -13.53 -12.81 8.14
C GLU A 153 -13.39 -11.40 7.57
N VAL A 154 -12.46 -10.61 8.12
CA VAL A 154 -12.17 -9.24 7.64
C VAL A 154 -11.57 -9.28 6.23
N ALA A 155 -10.66 -10.21 5.95
CA ALA A 155 -10.10 -10.42 4.62
C ALA A 155 -11.22 -10.65 3.59
N ASN A 156 -12.16 -11.57 3.90
CA ASN A 156 -13.28 -11.88 3.02
C ASN A 156 -14.24 -10.71 2.80
N ILE A 157 -14.40 -9.82 3.79
CA ILE A 157 -15.21 -8.60 3.61
C ILE A 157 -14.54 -7.68 2.58
N TYR A 158 -13.25 -7.37 2.73
CA TYR A 158 -12.53 -6.51 1.80
C TYR A 158 -12.46 -7.09 0.38
N ILE A 159 -12.23 -8.41 0.26
CA ILE A 159 -12.22 -9.11 -1.02
C ILE A 159 -13.58 -9.00 -1.72
N LYS A 160 -14.69 -9.20 -1.00
CA LYS A 160 -16.06 -9.02 -1.55
C LYS A 160 -16.34 -7.59 -1.98
N MET A 161 -15.70 -6.60 -1.37
CA MET A 161 -15.76 -5.19 -1.77
C MET A 161 -14.86 -4.88 -2.98
N GLY A 162 -14.07 -5.84 -3.47
CA GLY A 162 -13.18 -5.68 -4.61
C GLY A 162 -11.80 -5.14 -4.29
N PHE A 163 -11.38 -5.21 -3.02
CA PHE A 163 -10.04 -4.82 -2.59
C PHE A 163 -9.06 -5.98 -2.67
N TYR A 164 -7.82 -5.66 -3.00
CA TYR A 164 -6.67 -6.54 -2.80
C TYR A 164 -6.11 -6.38 -1.39
N LEU A 165 -5.43 -7.43 -0.91
CA LEU A 165 -4.74 -7.41 0.37
C LEU A 165 -3.25 -7.28 0.14
N GLY A 166 -2.64 -6.24 0.70
CA GLY A 166 -1.19 -6.02 0.71
C GLY A 166 -0.55 -6.95 1.73
N ILE A 167 0.28 -7.88 1.25
CA ILE A 167 0.97 -8.86 2.08
C ILE A 167 2.45 -8.52 2.11
N GLY A 168 2.91 -8.11 3.29
CA GLY A 168 4.27 -7.65 3.54
C GLY A 168 5.10 -8.57 4.42
N GLY A 169 6.18 -8.02 4.99
CA GLY A 169 7.16 -8.70 5.84
C GLY A 169 6.56 -9.42 7.04
N VAL A 170 5.41 -8.96 7.54
CA VAL A 170 4.68 -9.58 8.66
C VAL A 170 4.36 -11.06 8.41
N LEU A 171 4.19 -11.49 7.16
CA LEU A 171 3.97 -12.91 6.83
C LEU A 171 5.13 -13.80 7.30
N THR A 172 6.35 -13.26 7.37
CA THR A 172 7.55 -14.02 7.74
C THR A 172 7.78 -14.10 9.25
N PHE A 173 7.01 -13.35 10.06
CA PHE A 173 7.27 -13.26 11.50
C PHE A 173 6.82 -14.53 12.24
N LYS A 174 7.65 -15.02 13.16
CA LYS A 174 7.41 -16.25 13.90
C LYS A 174 6.05 -16.31 14.62
N ASN A 175 5.57 -15.18 15.14
CA ASN A 175 4.33 -15.08 15.90
C ASN A 175 3.15 -14.58 15.06
N SER A 176 3.34 -14.36 13.75
CA SER A 176 2.26 -13.94 12.87
C SER A 176 1.32 -15.09 12.58
N LYS A 177 0.02 -14.84 12.63
CA LYS A 177 -1.02 -15.78 12.18
C LYS A 177 -1.50 -15.49 10.76
N LEU A 178 -0.87 -14.54 10.06
CA LEU A 178 -1.25 -14.14 8.71
C LEU A 178 -1.19 -15.32 7.71
N TYR A 179 -0.32 -16.30 7.98
CA TYR A 179 -0.25 -17.53 7.19
C TYR A 179 -1.58 -18.32 7.16
N GLU A 180 -2.38 -18.26 8.23
CA GLU A 180 -3.70 -18.91 8.27
C GLU A 180 -4.67 -18.21 7.33
N VAL A 181 -4.58 -16.89 7.22
CA VAL A 181 -5.42 -16.12 6.32
C VAL A 181 -5.04 -16.36 4.86
N VAL A 182 -3.75 -16.23 4.50
CA VAL A 182 -3.30 -16.38 3.11
C VAL A 182 -3.58 -17.77 2.54
N LYS A 183 -3.59 -18.82 3.39
CA LYS A 183 -3.96 -20.18 2.99
C LYS A 183 -5.44 -20.36 2.65
N ASN A 184 -6.30 -19.47 3.11
CA ASN A 184 -7.76 -19.58 2.99
C ASN A 184 -8.38 -18.53 2.06
N ILE A 185 -7.56 -17.75 1.34
CA ILE A 185 -8.00 -16.81 0.32
C ILE A 185 -7.34 -17.12 -1.02
N SER A 186 -7.93 -16.66 -2.12
CA SER A 186 -7.31 -16.79 -3.44
C SER A 186 -6.11 -15.87 -3.57
N ILE A 187 -5.02 -16.37 -4.19
CA ILE A 187 -3.87 -15.56 -4.56
C ILE A 187 -4.25 -14.43 -5.53
N ASP A 188 -5.36 -14.55 -6.24
CA ASP A 188 -5.88 -13.51 -7.14
C ASP A 188 -6.32 -12.24 -6.38
N ASN A 189 -6.37 -12.28 -5.04
CA ASN A 189 -6.70 -11.13 -4.18
C ASN A 189 -5.49 -10.60 -3.40
N ILE A 190 -4.28 -11.09 -3.69
CA ILE A 190 -3.05 -10.74 -2.96
C ILE A 190 -2.15 -9.89 -3.85
N VAL A 191 -1.60 -8.82 -3.28
CA VAL A 191 -0.44 -8.09 -3.81
C VAL A 191 0.71 -8.15 -2.80
N LEU A 192 1.95 -7.98 -3.26
CA LEU A 192 3.12 -7.96 -2.38
C LEU A 192 3.60 -6.54 -2.15
N GLU A 193 4.01 -6.27 -0.94
CA GLU A 193 4.55 -4.97 -0.53
C GLU A 193 5.66 -5.12 0.49
N THR A 194 6.43 -4.06 0.72
CA THR A 194 7.43 -4.03 1.78
C THR A 194 7.01 -3.19 2.98
N ASP A 195 6.27 -2.11 2.76
CA ASP A 195 6.08 -1.04 3.73
C ASP A 195 7.43 -0.47 4.21
N SER A 196 8.41 -0.44 3.30
CA SER A 196 9.75 0.07 3.61
C SER A 196 9.71 1.56 3.99
N PRO A 197 10.51 2.01 4.95
CA PRO A 197 11.63 1.29 5.60
C PRO A 197 11.20 0.40 6.80
N PHE A 198 9.92 0.20 7.02
CA PHE A 198 9.37 -0.55 8.16
C PHE A 198 9.26 -2.04 7.87
N LEU A 199 8.90 -2.82 8.90
CA LEU A 199 8.44 -4.22 8.84
C LEU A 199 9.33 -5.17 8.03
N SER A 200 10.67 -5.03 8.13
CA SER A 200 11.62 -5.92 7.44
C SER A 200 11.29 -7.39 7.67
N PRO A 201 11.26 -8.22 6.59
CA PRO A 201 11.04 -9.64 6.72
C PRO A 201 12.19 -10.35 7.45
N GLU A 202 11.96 -11.54 8.00
CA GLU A 202 13.02 -12.43 8.43
C GLU A 202 13.90 -12.83 7.21
N PRO A 203 15.24 -12.87 7.34
CA PRO A 203 16.04 -12.71 8.56
C PRO A 203 16.49 -11.26 8.85
N TYR A 204 15.91 -10.27 8.20
CA TYR A 204 16.36 -8.87 8.29
C TYR A 204 15.64 -8.04 9.36
N ARG A 205 14.90 -8.68 10.28
CA ARG A 205 14.26 -7.98 11.41
C ARG A 205 15.23 -7.06 12.14
N GLY A 206 14.75 -5.84 12.49
CA GLY A 206 15.56 -4.82 13.20
C GLY A 206 16.48 -4.00 12.29
N LYS A 207 16.50 -4.27 10.98
CA LYS A 207 17.20 -3.43 9.99
C LYS A 207 16.17 -2.65 9.15
N PRO A 208 16.53 -1.51 8.54
CA PRO A 208 15.66 -0.85 7.57
C PRO A 208 15.27 -1.79 6.43
N ASN A 209 13.99 -1.77 6.06
CA ASN A 209 13.47 -2.54 4.95
C ASN A 209 13.73 -1.82 3.61
N GLU A 210 13.76 -2.58 2.53
CA GLU A 210 13.88 -2.08 1.16
C GLU A 210 13.04 -2.94 0.21
N SER A 211 12.59 -2.37 -0.90
CA SER A 211 11.84 -3.09 -1.95
C SER A 211 12.57 -4.34 -2.47
N LYS A 212 13.90 -4.40 -2.36
CA LYS A 212 14.69 -5.59 -2.71
C LYS A 212 14.28 -6.86 -1.95
N ASN A 213 13.54 -6.71 -0.84
CA ASN A 213 13.11 -7.82 0.01
C ASN A 213 11.77 -8.46 -0.44
N ILE A 214 11.08 -7.93 -1.45
CA ILE A 214 9.85 -8.53 -2.01
C ILE A 214 10.01 -10.01 -2.36
N PRO A 215 11.13 -10.48 -2.99
CA PRO A 215 11.29 -11.90 -3.29
C PRO A 215 11.25 -12.80 -2.05
N ILE A 216 11.74 -12.34 -0.90
CA ILE A 216 11.72 -13.08 0.37
C ILE A 216 10.27 -13.26 0.85
N ILE A 217 9.46 -12.21 0.74
CA ILE A 217 8.03 -12.26 1.09
C ILE A 217 7.31 -13.21 0.12
N GLY A 218 7.61 -13.12 -1.17
CA GLY A 218 7.09 -14.02 -2.20
C GLY A 218 7.46 -15.49 -1.95
N GLU A 219 8.70 -15.80 -1.56
CA GLU A 219 9.12 -17.15 -1.19
C GLU A 219 8.36 -17.67 0.04
N CYS A 220 8.14 -16.81 1.03
CA CYS A 220 7.36 -17.18 2.21
C CYS A 220 5.90 -17.50 1.81
N LEU A 221 5.29 -16.67 0.98
CA LEU A 221 3.93 -16.88 0.47
C LEU A 221 3.84 -18.17 -0.36
N SER A 222 4.80 -18.44 -1.25
CA SER A 222 4.92 -19.66 -2.05
C SER A 222 4.91 -20.92 -1.18
N LYS A 223 5.70 -20.92 -0.10
CA LYS A 223 5.75 -22.04 0.86
C LYS A 223 4.41 -22.27 1.57
N HIS A 224 3.71 -21.19 1.97
CA HIS A 224 2.42 -21.31 2.64
C HIS A 224 1.31 -21.78 1.71
N LEU A 225 1.32 -21.36 0.45
CA LEU A 225 0.33 -21.76 -0.56
C LEU A 225 0.63 -23.11 -1.21
N GLY A 226 1.86 -23.63 -1.12
CA GLY A 226 2.28 -24.86 -1.80
C GLY A 226 2.35 -24.73 -3.32
N ILE A 227 2.63 -23.53 -3.83
CA ILE A 227 2.78 -23.23 -5.27
C ILE A 227 4.20 -22.71 -5.56
N SER A 228 4.60 -22.64 -6.82
CA SER A 228 5.92 -22.16 -7.18
C SER A 228 6.09 -20.64 -6.92
N LEU A 229 7.34 -20.20 -6.67
CA LEU A 229 7.67 -18.77 -6.56
C LEU A 229 7.32 -18.02 -7.85
N GLU A 230 7.48 -18.67 -9.01
CA GLU A 230 7.15 -18.10 -10.30
C GLU A 230 5.65 -17.83 -10.42
N GLU A 231 4.82 -18.74 -9.95
CA GLU A 231 3.35 -18.57 -9.92
C GLU A 231 2.96 -17.42 -8.98
N VAL A 232 3.53 -17.35 -7.77
CA VAL A 232 3.33 -16.22 -6.85
C VAL A 232 3.71 -14.91 -7.53
N MET A 233 4.89 -14.85 -8.11
CA MET A 233 5.40 -13.66 -8.80
C MET A 233 4.45 -13.23 -9.93
N ASN A 234 4.02 -14.15 -10.78
CA ASN A 234 3.17 -13.84 -11.92
C ASN A 234 1.78 -13.37 -11.48
N LYS A 235 1.17 -14.05 -10.52
CA LYS A 235 -0.16 -13.71 -10.00
C LYS A 235 -0.18 -12.37 -9.29
N THR A 236 0.71 -12.16 -8.32
CA THR A 236 0.74 -10.91 -7.55
C THR A 236 1.13 -9.71 -8.41
N THR A 237 2.01 -9.90 -9.41
CA THR A 237 2.33 -8.86 -10.40
C THR A 237 1.12 -8.53 -11.28
N SER A 238 0.38 -9.54 -11.75
CA SER A 238 -0.84 -9.31 -12.54
C SER A 238 -1.88 -8.53 -11.71
N ASN A 239 -2.07 -8.91 -10.45
CA ASN A 239 -2.98 -8.22 -9.54
C ASN A 239 -2.60 -6.74 -9.36
N ALA A 240 -1.30 -6.48 -9.10
CA ALA A 240 -0.80 -5.12 -8.95
C ALA A 240 -0.97 -4.27 -10.23
N LYS A 241 -0.69 -4.86 -11.40
CA LYS A 241 -0.93 -4.20 -12.69
C LYS A 241 -2.40 -3.91 -12.92
N ASN A 242 -3.28 -4.84 -12.58
CA ASN A 242 -4.72 -4.66 -12.74
C ASN A 242 -5.26 -3.51 -11.90
N ILE A 243 -4.86 -3.44 -10.60
CA ILE A 243 -5.40 -2.41 -9.72
C ILE A 243 -4.83 -1.02 -10.04
N TYR A 244 -3.54 -0.92 -10.34
CA TYR A 244 -2.88 0.36 -10.65
C TYR A 244 -2.97 0.76 -12.14
N LYS A 245 -3.52 -0.10 -13.01
CA LYS A 245 -3.63 0.11 -14.47
C LYS A 245 -2.26 0.34 -15.13
N LEU A 246 -1.23 -0.49 -14.79
CA LEU A 246 0.17 -0.43 -15.24
C LEU A 246 0.44 -1.23 -16.52
#